data_7a2c243f25540eee1f35c6598b0ba4f6
#
_entry.id   7a2c243f25540eee1f35c6598b0ba4f6
#
_cell.length_a   1.000
_cell.length_b   1.000
_cell.length_c   1.000
_cell.angle_alpha   90.00
_cell.angle_beta   90.00
_cell.angle_gamma   90.00
#
_symmetry.space_group_name_H-M   'P 1'
#
loop_
_entity.id
_entity.type
_entity.pdbx_description
1 polymer ?
#
loop_
_entity_poly.entity_id
_entity_poly.type
_entity_poly.pdbx_seq_one_letter_code
_entity_poly.pdbx_strand_id
1 'polypeptide(L)'
;MFAGRCPAVCDNVMLEAPEIRPVRLSSHLLQDEAAFSIMTTTEDAGWLERLSLILDAFREIHPEITANQILVLLQIGGKPGITQRELSDRTGLKDGTISRICALMSERGHQDRAGLSIVDIRGVPGDYRLKGQYLVGRGNDLYARVQSLMTTGG
;
A
#
# COMPACT_ATOMS: atom_id res chain seq x y z
N MET A 1 28.87 -55.03 21.27
CA MET A 1 30.07 -54.86 20.42
C MET A 1 29.63 -54.11 19.19
N PHE A 2 29.98 -52.88 19.07
CA PHE A 2 30.57 -52.11 18.01
C PHE A 2 30.44 -50.62 18.38
N ALA A 3 31.57 -50.12 18.87
CA ALA A 3 31.75 -48.69 19.06
C ALA A 3 32.08 -48.04 17.72
N GLY A 4 31.36 -47.00 17.35
CA GLY A 4 31.62 -46.15 16.20
C GLY A 4 31.85 -44.72 16.68
N ARG A 5 33.12 -44.30 16.76
CA ARG A 5 33.56 -42.95 17.09
C ARG A 5 33.13 -41.95 16.00
N CYS A 6 32.52 -40.85 16.39
CA CYS A 6 32.46 -39.62 15.59
C CYS A 6 33.79 -38.86 15.74
N PRO A 7 34.47 -38.48 14.68
CA PRO A 7 35.50 -37.45 14.76
C PRO A 7 34.85 -36.07 14.69
N ALA A 8 35.13 -35.28 15.74
CA ALA A 8 34.91 -33.86 15.74
C ALA A 8 35.90 -33.20 14.78
N VAL A 9 35.38 -32.49 13.78
CA VAL A 9 36.12 -31.46 13.07
C VAL A 9 35.28 -30.20 13.15
N CYS A 10 35.63 -29.40 14.12
CA CYS A 10 35.20 -28.01 14.19
C CYS A 10 36.14 -27.20 13.30
N ASP A 11 35.78 -27.06 12.00
CA ASP A 11 36.42 -26.06 11.18
C ASP A 11 35.72 -24.73 11.43
N ASN A 12 36.45 -23.92 12.17
CA ASN A 12 36.16 -22.52 12.46
C ASN A 12 36.37 -21.72 11.17
N VAL A 13 35.33 -21.65 10.31
CA VAL A 13 35.34 -20.74 9.18
C VAL A 13 34.98 -19.36 9.72
N MET A 14 36.03 -18.57 10.00
CA MET A 14 35.89 -17.13 10.14
C MET A 14 35.27 -16.57 8.85
N LEU A 15 33.99 -16.23 8.91
CA LEU A 15 33.34 -15.39 7.91
C LEU A 15 33.91 -13.99 8.06
N GLU A 16 34.93 -13.69 7.24
CA GLU A 16 35.37 -12.32 7.02
C GLU A 16 34.20 -11.54 6.47
N ALA A 17 33.79 -10.55 7.25
CA ALA A 17 32.80 -9.57 6.79
C ALA A 17 33.32 -8.88 5.52
N PRO A 18 32.48 -8.68 4.48
CA PRO A 18 32.94 -7.99 3.30
C PRO A 18 33.31 -6.55 3.68
N GLU A 19 34.58 -6.22 3.50
CA GLU A 19 35.09 -4.85 3.59
C GLU A 19 34.30 -3.96 2.62
N ILE A 20 33.44 -3.11 3.17
CA ILE A 20 32.78 -2.06 2.40
C ILE A 20 33.87 -1.04 2.08
N ARG A 21 34.46 -1.19 0.90
CA ARG A 21 35.38 -0.17 0.37
C ARG A 21 34.64 1.13 0.20
N PRO A 22 35.09 2.24 0.80
CA PRO A 22 34.48 3.53 0.54
C PRO A 22 34.61 3.81 -0.97
N VAL A 23 33.45 3.97 -1.63
CA VAL A 23 33.40 4.43 -3.01
C VAL A 23 34.08 5.80 -3.04
N ARG A 24 35.26 5.88 -3.67
CA ARG A 24 35.95 7.13 -3.92
C ARG A 24 35.07 7.94 -4.89
N LEU A 25 34.25 8.83 -4.35
CA LEU A 25 33.50 9.80 -5.12
C LEU A 25 34.50 10.66 -5.89
N SER A 26 34.50 10.45 -7.19
CA SER A 26 35.32 11.24 -8.14
C SER A 26 34.87 12.69 -8.02
N SER A 27 35.84 13.58 -7.91
CA SER A 27 35.70 15.05 -7.72
C SER A 27 34.91 15.78 -8.83
N HIS A 28 34.27 15.04 -9.73
CA HIS A 28 33.42 15.58 -10.81
C HIS A 28 31.95 15.75 -10.43
N LEU A 29 31.52 15.30 -9.24
CA LEU A 29 30.12 15.41 -8.78
C LEU A 29 29.83 16.65 -7.93
N LEU A 30 30.79 17.54 -7.77
CA LEU A 30 30.64 18.81 -7.01
C LEU A 30 30.05 19.97 -7.83
N GLN A 31 29.62 19.73 -9.07
CA GLN A 31 29.00 20.77 -9.90
C GLN A 31 27.48 20.68 -10.04
N ASP A 32 26.83 19.68 -9.40
CA ASP A 32 25.38 19.53 -9.44
C ASP A 32 24.68 19.99 -8.16
N GLU A 33 25.33 20.78 -7.31
CA GLU A 33 24.64 21.40 -6.16
C GLU A 33 23.53 22.37 -6.59
N ALA A 34 23.58 22.88 -7.83
CA ALA A 34 22.53 23.73 -8.38
C ALA A 34 21.26 22.93 -8.76
N ALA A 35 21.38 21.63 -9.11
CA ALA A 35 20.24 20.79 -9.46
C ALA A 35 19.49 20.26 -8.20
N PHE A 36 20.19 20.09 -7.08
CA PHE A 36 19.56 19.71 -5.81
C PHE A 36 18.87 20.89 -5.13
N SER A 37 19.31 22.12 -5.40
CA SER A 37 18.71 23.34 -4.84
C SER A 37 17.38 23.74 -5.48
N ILE A 38 16.97 23.10 -6.59
CA ILE A 38 15.70 23.41 -7.28
C ILE A 38 14.51 22.67 -6.63
N MET A 39 14.75 21.70 -5.74
CA MET A 39 13.68 20.90 -5.12
C MET A 39 13.23 21.37 -3.73
N THR A 40 13.66 22.52 -3.27
CA THR A 40 13.24 23.07 -1.98
C THR A 40 12.62 24.46 -2.11
N THR A 41 11.63 24.62 -2.99
CA THR A 41 10.71 25.73 -2.85
C THR A 41 9.66 25.35 -1.78
N THR A 42 9.35 26.30 -0.93
CA THR A 42 8.43 26.16 0.24
C THR A 42 7.02 25.67 -0.15
N GLU A 43 6.65 25.73 -1.42
CA GLU A 43 5.40 25.19 -1.96
C GLU A 43 5.45 23.65 -2.10
N ASP A 44 6.62 23.06 -2.31
CA ASP A 44 6.78 21.60 -2.42
C ASP A 44 6.67 20.87 -1.07
N ALA A 45 6.94 21.53 0.05
CA ALA A 45 6.81 20.92 1.38
C ALA A 45 5.35 20.58 1.73
N GLY A 46 4.39 21.37 1.28
CA GLY A 46 2.97 21.19 1.61
C GLY A 46 2.32 19.95 0.98
N TRP A 47 2.73 19.54 -0.22
CA TRP A 47 2.18 18.32 -0.84
C TRP A 47 2.71 17.05 -0.15
N LEU A 48 3.99 17.05 0.27
CA LEU A 48 4.60 15.92 0.97
C LEU A 48 3.94 15.68 2.33
N GLU A 49 3.71 16.74 3.09
CA GLU A 49 3.00 16.67 4.36
C GLU A 49 1.58 16.13 4.16
N ARG A 50 0.84 16.66 3.19
CA ARG A 50 -0.51 16.17 2.85
C ARG A 50 -0.52 14.70 2.43
N LEU A 51 0.43 14.29 1.59
CA LEU A 51 0.56 12.89 1.19
C LEU A 51 0.84 12.00 2.40
N SER A 52 1.72 12.44 3.30
CA SER A 52 2.00 11.70 4.54
C SER A 52 0.75 11.56 5.40
N LEU A 53 0.00 12.64 5.62
CA LEU A 53 -1.26 12.61 6.37
C LEU A 53 -2.31 11.69 5.74
N ILE A 54 -2.40 11.67 4.40
CA ILE A 54 -3.29 10.76 3.68
C ILE A 54 -2.87 9.31 3.89
N LEU A 55 -1.59 8.98 3.76
CA LEU A 55 -1.09 7.63 3.99
C LEU A 55 -1.30 7.18 5.44
N ASP A 56 -1.09 8.07 6.40
CA ASP A 56 -1.34 7.78 7.81
C ASP A 56 -2.83 7.52 8.08
N ALA A 57 -3.73 8.29 7.46
CA ALA A 57 -5.17 8.02 7.56
C ALA A 57 -5.56 6.63 7.04
N PHE A 58 -4.92 6.14 5.99
CA PHE A 58 -5.11 4.75 5.53
C PHE A 58 -4.56 3.72 6.52
N ARG A 59 -3.40 3.99 7.12
CA ARG A 59 -2.78 3.10 8.12
C ARG A 59 -3.58 3.02 9.42
N GLU A 60 -4.34 4.04 9.78
CA GLU A 60 -5.30 3.99 10.92
C GLU A 60 -6.38 2.91 10.70
N ILE A 61 -6.77 2.65 9.46
CA ILE A 61 -7.72 1.57 9.14
C ILE A 61 -7.03 0.20 9.20
N HIS A 62 -5.88 0.09 8.57
CA HIS A 62 -5.08 -1.14 8.54
C HIS A 62 -3.60 -0.81 8.45
N PRO A 63 -2.78 -1.13 9.48
CA PRO A 63 -1.36 -0.74 9.53
C PRO A 63 -0.52 -1.23 8.35
N GLU A 64 -0.87 -2.39 7.80
CA GLU A 64 -0.19 -3.02 6.66
C GLU A 64 -0.96 -2.83 5.35
N ILE A 65 -1.70 -1.73 5.21
CA ILE A 65 -2.45 -1.47 3.98
C ILE A 65 -1.50 -1.33 2.78
N THR A 66 -1.83 -2.02 1.69
CA THR A 66 -1.01 -2.00 0.47
C THR A 66 -1.48 -0.92 -0.50
N ALA A 67 -0.60 -0.46 -1.38
CA ALA A 67 -0.94 0.51 -2.42
C ALA A 67 -2.12 0.05 -3.30
N ASN A 68 -2.21 -1.25 -3.62
CA ASN A 68 -3.33 -1.80 -4.39
C ASN A 68 -4.65 -1.71 -3.63
N GLN A 69 -4.64 -1.88 -2.30
CA GLN A 69 -5.83 -1.73 -1.46
C GLN A 69 -6.27 -0.27 -1.40
N ILE A 70 -5.33 0.66 -1.24
CA ILE A 70 -5.60 2.10 -1.29
C ILE A 70 -6.24 2.48 -2.64
N LEU A 71 -5.64 2.03 -3.75
CA LEU A 71 -6.15 2.30 -5.09
C LEU A 71 -7.59 1.82 -5.27
N VAL A 72 -7.89 0.57 -4.88
CA VAL A 72 -9.24 -0.01 -4.97
C VAL A 72 -10.22 0.79 -4.11
N LEU A 73 -9.85 1.16 -2.88
CA LEU A 73 -10.71 1.92 -1.98
C LEU A 73 -11.05 3.31 -2.55
N LEU A 74 -10.07 4.00 -3.13
CA LEU A 74 -10.27 5.30 -3.79
C LEU A 74 -11.21 5.18 -5.00
N GLN A 75 -11.10 4.11 -5.81
CA GLN A 75 -12.01 3.87 -6.93
C GLN A 75 -13.45 3.61 -6.47
N ILE A 76 -13.64 2.87 -5.38
CA ILE A 76 -14.96 2.63 -4.79
C ILE A 76 -15.57 3.94 -4.27
N GLY A 77 -14.77 4.78 -3.59
CA GLY A 77 -15.22 6.08 -3.10
C GLY A 77 -15.61 7.04 -4.22
N GLY A 78 -14.82 7.05 -5.30
CA GLY A 78 -15.08 7.88 -6.47
C GLY A 78 -16.29 7.45 -7.32
N LYS A 79 -16.66 6.16 -7.27
CA LYS A 79 -17.83 5.61 -7.99
C LYS A 79 -18.55 4.58 -7.10
N PRO A 80 -19.45 5.00 -6.23
CA PRO A 80 -20.26 4.07 -5.44
C PRO A 80 -21.07 3.11 -6.35
N GLY A 81 -21.06 1.82 -6.01
CA GLY A 81 -21.70 0.77 -6.82
C GLY A 81 -20.82 0.24 -7.96
N ILE A 82 -19.55 0.59 -8.00
CA ILE A 82 -18.60 0.04 -8.96
C ILE A 82 -18.50 -1.48 -8.83
N THR A 83 -18.50 -2.19 -9.95
CA THR A 83 -18.37 -3.65 -9.99
C THR A 83 -16.90 -4.09 -9.91
N GLN A 84 -16.65 -5.34 -9.54
CA GLN A 84 -15.27 -5.87 -9.51
C GLN A 84 -14.62 -5.87 -10.91
N ARG A 85 -15.39 -6.07 -11.97
CA ARG A 85 -14.92 -5.98 -13.34
C ARG A 85 -14.47 -4.57 -13.69
N GLU A 86 -15.29 -3.56 -13.39
CA GLU A 86 -14.92 -2.17 -13.61
C GLU A 86 -13.70 -1.74 -12.76
N LEU A 87 -13.56 -2.29 -11.54
CA LEU A 87 -12.35 -2.09 -10.72
C LEU A 87 -11.12 -2.67 -11.40
N SER A 88 -11.22 -3.89 -11.95
CA SER A 88 -10.14 -4.53 -12.73
C SER A 88 -9.74 -3.67 -13.93
N ASP A 89 -10.72 -3.24 -14.72
CA ASP A 89 -10.50 -2.40 -15.91
C ASP A 89 -9.84 -1.05 -15.58
N ARG A 90 -10.24 -0.42 -14.46
CA ARG A 90 -9.70 0.89 -14.04
C ARG A 90 -8.33 0.82 -13.37
N THR A 91 -8.09 -0.24 -12.62
CA THR A 91 -6.85 -0.36 -11.83
C THR A 91 -5.78 -1.18 -12.54
N GLY A 92 -6.13 -1.93 -13.57
CA GLY A 92 -5.24 -2.88 -14.24
C GLY A 92 -4.90 -4.11 -13.38
N LEU A 93 -5.55 -4.28 -12.22
CA LEU A 93 -5.33 -5.42 -11.34
C LEU A 93 -6.14 -6.62 -11.82
N LYS A 94 -5.59 -7.83 -11.65
CA LYS A 94 -6.28 -9.08 -12.00
C LYS A 94 -7.54 -9.29 -11.15
N ASP A 95 -8.59 -9.86 -11.73
CA ASP A 95 -9.88 -10.12 -11.06
C ASP A 95 -9.72 -10.87 -9.72
N GLY A 96 -8.85 -11.87 -9.67
CA GLY A 96 -8.56 -12.58 -8.42
C GLY A 96 -7.93 -11.71 -7.33
N THR A 97 -7.15 -10.68 -7.70
CA THR A 97 -6.60 -9.71 -6.77
C THR A 97 -7.68 -8.77 -6.26
N ILE A 98 -8.52 -8.23 -7.17
CA ILE A 98 -9.67 -7.38 -6.81
C ILE A 98 -10.61 -8.12 -5.86
N SER A 99 -10.95 -9.38 -6.18
CA SER A 99 -11.84 -10.19 -5.36
C SER A 99 -11.31 -10.37 -3.92
N ARG A 100 -10.01 -10.65 -3.77
CA ARG A 100 -9.37 -10.78 -2.43
C ARG A 100 -9.35 -9.45 -1.68
N ILE A 101 -9.06 -8.35 -2.36
CA ILE A 101 -9.06 -7.02 -1.75
C ILE A 101 -10.48 -6.65 -1.30
N CYS A 102 -11.49 -6.82 -2.14
CA CYS A 102 -12.88 -6.55 -1.80
C CYS A 102 -13.36 -7.44 -0.63
N ALA A 103 -12.98 -8.73 -0.61
CA ALA A 103 -13.30 -9.62 0.51
C ALA A 103 -12.68 -9.14 1.82
N LEU A 104 -11.39 -8.76 1.82
CA LEU A 104 -10.70 -8.22 2.99
C LEU A 104 -11.34 -6.92 3.49
N MET A 105 -11.75 -6.02 2.58
CA MET A 105 -12.38 -4.74 2.93
C MET A 105 -13.83 -4.90 3.39
N SER A 106 -14.50 -6.00 3.03
CA SER A 106 -15.86 -6.31 3.47
C SER A 106 -15.88 -6.94 4.88
N GLU A 107 -17.07 -7.22 5.39
CA GLU A 107 -17.24 -7.94 6.65
C GLU A 107 -16.74 -9.40 6.57
N ARG A 108 -16.77 -10.00 5.37
CA ARG A 108 -16.42 -11.42 5.17
C ARG A 108 -14.97 -11.76 5.53
N GLY A 109 -14.05 -10.82 5.28
CA GLY A 109 -12.63 -11.11 5.44
C GLY A 109 -12.08 -12.06 4.36
N HIS A 110 -10.83 -12.50 4.54
CA HIS A 110 -10.17 -13.44 3.64
C HIS A 110 -9.13 -14.29 4.39
N GLN A 111 -9.14 -15.61 4.17
CA GLN A 111 -8.14 -16.55 4.72
C GLN A 111 -7.90 -16.36 6.23
N ASP A 112 -8.90 -16.67 7.06
CA ASP A 112 -8.85 -16.60 8.53
C ASP A 112 -8.59 -15.19 9.12
N ARG A 113 -8.58 -14.15 8.28
CA ARG A 113 -8.53 -12.75 8.70
C ARG A 113 -9.92 -12.15 8.69
N ALA A 114 -10.29 -11.52 9.80
CA ALA A 114 -11.51 -10.74 9.89
C ALA A 114 -11.50 -9.62 8.84
N GLY A 115 -12.65 -9.34 8.24
CA GLY A 115 -12.80 -8.23 7.32
C GLY A 115 -12.72 -6.88 8.02
N LEU A 116 -12.35 -5.85 7.27
CA LEU A 116 -12.24 -4.48 7.78
C LEU A 116 -13.59 -3.78 7.93
N SER A 117 -14.66 -4.34 7.37
CA SER A 117 -16.05 -3.80 7.40
C SER A 117 -16.14 -2.33 6.92
N ILE A 118 -15.32 -1.96 5.93
CA ILE A 118 -15.29 -0.62 5.33
C ILE A 118 -15.94 -0.57 3.94
N VAL A 119 -16.22 -1.75 3.35
CA VAL A 119 -16.90 -1.92 2.05
C VAL A 119 -18.07 -2.88 2.21
N ASP A 120 -19.22 -2.50 1.67
CA ASP A 120 -20.40 -3.35 1.53
C ASP A 120 -20.56 -3.80 0.08
N ILE A 121 -20.98 -5.06 -0.12
CA ILE A 121 -21.17 -5.68 -1.43
C ILE A 121 -22.65 -6.01 -1.60
N ARG A 122 -23.34 -5.21 -2.40
CA ARG A 122 -24.79 -5.35 -2.63
C ARG A 122 -25.16 -5.23 -4.10
N GLY A 123 -26.41 -5.58 -4.44
CA GLY A 123 -26.92 -5.45 -5.79
C GLY A 123 -26.90 -3.99 -6.27
N VAL A 124 -26.55 -3.77 -7.53
CA VAL A 124 -26.60 -2.46 -8.14
C VAL A 124 -28.08 -2.07 -8.39
N PRO A 125 -28.52 -0.85 -8.06
CA PRO A 125 -29.86 -0.40 -8.37
C PRO A 125 -30.16 -0.54 -9.89
N GLY A 126 -31.26 -1.21 -10.22
CA GLY A 126 -31.65 -1.51 -11.61
C GLY A 126 -31.17 -2.85 -12.14
N ASP A 127 -30.11 -3.44 -11.59
CA ASP A 127 -29.68 -4.82 -11.88
C ASP A 127 -29.08 -5.50 -10.67
N TYR A 128 -29.90 -6.17 -9.89
CA TYR A 128 -29.50 -6.90 -8.67
C TYR A 128 -28.61 -8.12 -8.93
N ARG A 129 -28.45 -8.55 -10.19
CA ARG A 129 -27.52 -9.63 -10.55
C ARG A 129 -26.07 -9.13 -10.49
N LEU A 130 -25.86 -7.85 -10.77
CA LEU A 130 -24.56 -7.20 -10.64
C LEU A 130 -24.30 -6.86 -9.16
N LYS A 131 -23.10 -7.15 -8.70
CA LYS A 131 -22.64 -6.83 -7.34
C LYS A 131 -21.75 -5.58 -7.41
N GLY A 132 -22.26 -4.49 -6.82
CA GLY A 132 -21.53 -3.25 -6.66
C GLY A 132 -20.87 -3.14 -5.30
N GLN A 133 -19.78 -2.40 -5.26
CA GLN A 133 -19.00 -2.11 -4.06
C GLN A 133 -19.38 -0.71 -3.56
N TYR A 134 -19.57 -0.57 -2.25
CA TYR A 134 -19.96 0.69 -1.61
C TYR A 134 -19.12 0.89 -0.35
N LEU A 135 -18.61 2.11 -0.14
CA LEU A 135 -18.00 2.44 1.14
C LEU A 135 -19.07 2.51 2.23
N VAL A 136 -18.74 2.06 3.44
CA VAL A 136 -19.63 2.11 4.61
C VAL A 136 -18.84 2.50 5.86
N GLY A 137 -19.51 3.10 6.85
CA GLY A 137 -18.93 3.44 8.15
C GLY A 137 -17.57 4.12 8.02
N ARG A 138 -16.54 3.58 8.67
CA ARG A 138 -15.17 4.12 8.66
C ARG A 138 -14.58 4.30 7.25
N GLY A 139 -15.06 3.56 6.25
CA GLY A 139 -14.62 3.73 4.86
C GLY A 139 -15.09 5.07 4.27
N ASN A 140 -16.32 5.50 4.56
CA ASN A 140 -16.83 6.81 4.16
C ASN A 140 -16.07 7.94 4.86
N ASP A 141 -15.84 7.81 6.19
CA ASP A 141 -15.15 8.80 6.99
C ASP A 141 -13.71 9.02 6.49
N LEU A 142 -13.02 7.90 6.20
CA LEU A 142 -11.68 7.93 5.61
C LEU A 142 -11.68 8.65 4.25
N TYR A 143 -12.63 8.29 3.36
CA TYR A 143 -12.70 8.90 2.03
C TYR A 143 -12.97 10.41 2.11
N ALA A 144 -13.89 10.85 2.97
CA ALA A 144 -14.17 12.26 3.21
C ALA A 144 -12.94 13.01 3.76
N ARG A 145 -12.18 12.39 4.70
CA ARG A 145 -10.94 12.96 5.23
C ARG A 145 -9.87 13.11 4.14
N VAL A 146 -9.69 12.10 3.28
CA VAL A 146 -8.76 12.17 2.14
C VAL A 146 -9.17 13.30 1.18
N GLN A 147 -10.46 13.42 0.84
CA GLN A 147 -10.94 14.51 0.00
C GLN A 147 -10.65 15.89 0.63
N SER A 148 -10.90 16.06 1.92
CA SER A 148 -10.61 17.30 2.64
C SER A 148 -9.12 17.65 2.57
N LEU A 149 -8.22 16.70 2.82
CA LEU A 149 -6.77 16.92 2.75
C LEU A 149 -6.30 17.30 1.33
N MET A 150 -6.96 16.79 0.29
CA MET A 150 -6.66 17.13 -1.10
C MET A 150 -7.16 18.52 -1.49
N THR A 151 -8.25 19.01 -0.90
CA THR A 151 -8.88 20.30 -1.26
C THR A 151 -8.35 21.48 -0.46
N THR A 152 -7.78 21.28 0.72
CA THR A 152 -7.30 22.35 1.64
C THR A 152 -6.04 23.05 1.14
N GLY A 153 -5.59 22.84 -0.09
CA GLY A 153 -4.34 23.37 -0.65
C GLY A 153 -4.47 24.13 -1.97
N GLY A 154 -5.68 24.66 -2.28
CA GLY A 154 -5.91 25.54 -3.41
C GLY A 154 -6.00 27.00 -2.96
#